data_7260bdf181a40c65851f950240d430a4
#
_entry.id   7260bdf181a40c65851f950240d430a4
#
_cell.length_a   1.000
_cell.length_b   1.000
_cell.length_c   1.000
_cell.angle_alpha   90.00
_cell.angle_beta   90.00
_cell.angle_gamma   90.00
#
_symmetry.space_group_name_H-M   'P 1'
#
loop_
_entity.id
_entity.type
_entity.pdbx_description
1 polymer ?
#
loop_
_entity_poly.entity_id
_entity_poly.type
_entity_poly.pdbx_seq_one_letter_code
_entity_poly.pdbx_strand_id
1 'polypeptide(L)'
;MTLDEAIKSLMALQAKLAAYGHAMGLLFYDGATTAPKGTAANRGQTMSILSEEHYKLTTGEETVALLEFLDAHKSELDEKQQRMVFLLIKDIRDRKSVV
;
A
#
# COMPACT_ATOMS: atom_id res chain seq x y z
N MET A 1 -17.28 11.16 -8.49
CA MET A 1 -16.75 10.90 -7.13
C MET A 1 -16.84 12.17 -6.31
N THR A 2 -17.40 12.07 -5.11
CA THR A 2 -17.43 13.18 -4.17
C THR A 2 -16.20 13.15 -3.28
N LEU A 3 -15.91 14.26 -2.62
CA LEU A 3 -14.79 14.32 -1.67
C LEU A 3 -14.96 13.32 -0.53
N ASP A 4 -16.18 13.19 0.02
CA ASP A 4 -16.45 12.22 1.08
C ASP A 4 -16.22 10.78 0.62
N GLU A 5 -16.64 10.43 -0.59
CA GLU A 5 -16.38 9.12 -1.16
C GLU A 5 -14.90 8.88 -1.35
N ALA A 6 -14.18 9.90 -1.82
CA ALA A 6 -12.73 9.79 -2.00
C ALA A 6 -11.99 9.59 -0.68
N ILE A 7 -12.40 10.28 0.37
CA ILE A 7 -11.80 10.13 1.70
C ILE A 7 -12.07 8.71 2.24
N LYS A 8 -13.29 8.20 2.09
CA LYS A 8 -13.63 6.84 2.50
C LYS A 8 -12.78 5.83 1.74
N SER A 9 -12.60 6.03 0.43
CA SER A 9 -11.75 5.16 -0.38
C SER A 9 -10.30 5.21 0.05
N LEU A 10 -9.81 6.40 0.42
CA LEU A 10 -8.44 6.56 0.95
C LEU A 10 -8.26 5.76 2.23
N MET A 11 -9.21 5.85 3.16
CA MET A 11 -9.12 5.13 4.43
C MET A 11 -9.19 3.62 4.21
N ALA A 12 -10.03 3.16 3.29
CA ALA A 12 -10.11 1.73 2.94
C ALA A 12 -8.82 1.25 2.29
N LEU A 13 -8.22 2.06 1.42
CA LEU A 13 -6.94 1.75 0.79
C LEU A 13 -5.83 1.64 1.85
N GLN A 14 -5.78 2.59 2.77
CA GLN A 14 -4.79 2.58 3.86
C GLN A 14 -4.92 1.32 4.72
N ALA A 15 -6.15 0.91 5.03
CA ALA A 15 -6.39 -0.30 5.81
C ALA A 15 -5.89 -1.55 5.07
N LYS A 16 -6.11 -1.63 3.76
CA LYS A 16 -5.63 -2.76 2.95
C LYS A 16 -4.11 -2.78 2.88
N LEU A 17 -3.49 -1.63 2.65
CA LEU A 17 -2.03 -1.54 2.60
C LEU A 17 -1.40 -1.93 3.94
N ALA A 18 -2.00 -1.49 5.04
CA ALA A 18 -1.55 -1.85 6.37
C ALA A 18 -1.67 -3.36 6.62
N ALA A 19 -2.75 -3.98 6.15
CA ALA A 19 -2.96 -5.43 6.30
C ALA A 19 -1.90 -6.22 5.52
N TYR A 20 -1.58 -5.81 4.29
CA TYR A 20 -0.51 -6.45 3.51
C TYR A 20 0.84 -6.28 4.20
N GLY A 21 1.13 -5.07 4.68
CA GLY A 21 2.38 -4.80 5.40
C GLY A 21 2.53 -5.64 6.66
N HIS A 22 1.44 -5.80 7.41
CA HIS A 22 1.41 -6.62 8.62
C HIS A 22 1.67 -8.10 8.29
N ALA A 23 1.00 -8.62 7.25
CA ALA A 23 1.18 -10.00 6.82
C ALA A 23 2.61 -10.27 6.36
N MET A 24 3.19 -9.36 5.58
CA MET A 24 4.57 -9.49 5.13
C MET A 24 5.55 -9.43 6.30
N GLY A 25 5.29 -8.56 7.27
CA GLY A 25 6.11 -8.45 8.48
C GLY A 25 6.10 -9.73 9.31
N LEU A 26 4.93 -10.34 9.48
CA LEU A 26 4.79 -11.61 10.20
C LEU A 26 5.55 -12.73 9.50
N LEU A 27 5.43 -12.83 8.18
CA LEU A 27 6.15 -13.84 7.41
C LEU A 27 7.67 -13.68 7.55
N PHE A 28 8.14 -12.45 7.50
CA PHE A 28 9.55 -12.16 7.68
C PHE A 28 10.03 -12.57 9.07
N TYR A 29 9.27 -12.21 10.11
CA TYR A 29 9.60 -12.53 11.50
C TYR A 29 9.67 -14.04 11.73
N ASP A 30 8.64 -14.78 11.27
CA ASP A 30 8.63 -16.24 11.40
C ASP A 30 9.81 -16.87 10.69
N GLY A 31 10.16 -16.36 9.52
CA GLY A 31 11.31 -16.84 8.77
C GLY A 31 12.63 -16.64 9.50
N ALA A 32 12.73 -15.56 10.27
CA ALA A 32 13.95 -15.22 10.99
C ALA A 32 14.12 -16.00 12.29
N THR A 33 13.02 -16.45 12.93
CA THR A 33 13.07 -16.95 14.30
C THR A 33 12.74 -18.43 14.48
N THR A 34 11.68 -18.93 13.86
CA THR A 34 11.12 -20.23 14.24
C THR A 34 10.80 -21.19 13.10
N ALA A 35 10.92 -20.76 11.87
CA ALA A 35 10.46 -21.57 10.75
C ALA A 35 11.29 -22.83 10.56
N PRO A 36 10.66 -24.01 10.43
CA PRO A 36 11.38 -25.24 10.13
C PRO A 36 12.08 -25.19 8.79
N LYS A 37 13.13 -25.96 8.65
CA LYS A 37 13.77 -26.13 7.35
C LYS A 37 12.75 -26.69 6.37
N GLY A 38 12.73 -26.15 5.15
CA GLY A 38 11.81 -26.61 4.11
C GLY A 38 10.59 -25.70 3.90
N THR A 39 10.30 -24.79 4.83
CA THR A 39 9.21 -23.84 4.65
C THR A 39 9.65 -22.54 3.94
N ALA A 40 10.94 -22.36 3.74
CA ALA A 40 11.50 -21.15 3.15
C ALA A 40 10.96 -20.88 1.74
N ALA A 41 10.81 -21.92 0.92
CA ALA A 41 10.29 -21.77 -0.43
C ALA A 41 8.82 -21.29 -0.43
N ASN A 42 7.99 -21.86 0.44
CA ASN A 42 6.59 -21.46 0.57
C ASN A 42 6.46 -20.04 1.10
N ARG A 43 7.30 -19.66 2.06
CA ARG A 43 7.30 -18.28 2.57
C ARG A 43 7.73 -17.30 1.50
N GLY A 44 8.76 -17.64 0.73
CA GLY A 44 9.23 -16.81 -0.37
C GLY A 44 8.15 -16.61 -1.42
N GLN A 45 7.41 -17.66 -1.76
CA GLN A 45 6.32 -17.60 -2.71
C GLN A 45 5.17 -16.72 -2.16
N THR A 46 4.80 -16.92 -0.92
CA THR A 46 3.74 -16.13 -0.28
C THR A 46 4.14 -14.65 -0.21
N MET A 47 5.39 -14.36 0.18
CA MET A 47 5.89 -12.99 0.23
C MET A 47 5.87 -12.35 -1.16
N SER A 48 6.24 -13.09 -2.19
CA SER A 48 6.23 -12.60 -3.57
C SER A 48 4.80 -12.26 -4.03
N ILE A 49 3.84 -13.11 -3.71
CA ILE A 49 2.43 -12.88 -4.05
C ILE A 49 1.91 -11.64 -3.33
N LEU A 50 2.18 -11.52 -2.03
CA LEU A 50 1.75 -10.37 -1.24
C LEU A 50 2.38 -9.06 -1.73
N SER A 51 3.67 -9.11 -2.06
CA SER A 51 4.38 -7.94 -2.58
C SER A 51 3.82 -7.50 -3.93
N GLU A 52 3.50 -8.46 -4.79
CA GLU A 52 2.91 -8.17 -6.09
C GLU A 52 1.52 -7.55 -5.95
N GLU A 53 0.68 -8.09 -5.06
CA GLU A 53 -0.65 -7.54 -4.82
C GLU A 53 -0.57 -6.15 -4.19
N HIS A 54 0.36 -5.95 -3.26
CA HIS A 54 0.61 -4.64 -2.65
C HIS A 54 1.01 -3.63 -3.72
N TYR A 55 1.91 -4.01 -4.62
CA TYR A 55 2.37 -3.16 -5.73
C TYR A 55 1.21 -2.80 -6.65
N LYS A 56 0.41 -3.79 -7.07
CA LYS A 56 -0.74 -3.56 -7.94
C LYS A 56 -1.75 -2.62 -7.29
N LEU A 57 -2.02 -2.82 -6.01
CA LEU A 57 -2.95 -1.98 -5.27
C LEU A 57 -2.44 -0.54 -5.17
N THR A 58 -1.15 -0.36 -4.93
CA THR A 58 -0.53 0.96 -4.80
C THR A 58 -0.47 1.71 -6.13
N THR A 59 -0.14 1.01 -7.23
CA THR A 59 0.09 1.63 -8.54
C THR A 59 -1.06 1.48 -9.52
N GLY A 60 -2.16 0.84 -9.12
CA GLY A 60 -3.31 0.63 -9.99
C GLY A 60 -3.95 1.93 -10.46
N GLU A 61 -4.61 1.89 -11.60
CA GLU A 61 -5.25 3.07 -12.20
C GLU A 61 -6.26 3.72 -11.26
N GLU A 62 -7.05 2.89 -10.57
CA GLU A 62 -8.05 3.39 -9.61
C GLU A 62 -7.38 4.15 -8.47
N THR A 63 -6.27 3.63 -7.95
CA THR A 63 -5.52 4.26 -6.88
C THR A 63 -4.90 5.57 -7.34
N VAL A 64 -4.31 5.59 -8.53
CA VAL A 64 -3.71 6.80 -9.10
C VAL A 64 -4.78 7.87 -9.30
N ALA A 65 -5.93 7.50 -9.86
CA ALA A 65 -7.04 8.43 -10.08
C ALA A 65 -7.56 9.00 -8.75
N LEU A 66 -7.68 8.14 -7.74
CA LEU A 66 -8.10 8.56 -6.39
C LEU A 66 -7.13 9.57 -5.80
N LEU A 67 -5.84 9.29 -5.88
CA LEU A 67 -4.81 10.17 -5.32
C LEU A 67 -4.74 11.51 -6.07
N GLU A 68 -4.89 11.50 -7.38
CA GLU A 68 -4.94 12.72 -8.18
C GLU A 68 -6.14 13.58 -7.78
N PHE A 69 -7.31 12.96 -7.59
CA PHE A 69 -8.49 13.67 -7.15
C PHE A 69 -8.29 14.31 -5.78
N LEU A 70 -7.74 13.54 -4.82
CA LEU A 70 -7.50 14.03 -3.47
C LEU A 70 -6.44 15.13 -3.45
N ASP A 71 -5.40 15.01 -4.26
CA ASP A 71 -4.37 16.04 -4.37
C ASP A 71 -4.94 17.36 -4.92
N ALA A 72 -5.85 17.26 -5.88
CA ALA A 72 -6.53 18.43 -6.43
C ALA A 72 -7.43 19.13 -5.39
N HIS A 73 -7.89 18.39 -4.39
CA HIS A 73 -8.75 18.90 -3.30
C HIS A 73 -7.99 18.99 -1.97
N LYS A 74 -6.69 19.10 -2.03
CA LYS A 74 -5.78 19.08 -0.89
C LYS A 74 -6.17 20.06 0.21
N SER A 75 -6.61 21.25 -0.16
CA SER A 75 -6.99 22.30 0.82
C SER A 75 -8.21 21.92 1.67
N GLU A 76 -8.99 20.94 1.22
CA GLU A 76 -10.18 20.48 1.92
C GLU A 76 -9.92 19.26 2.80
N LEU A 77 -8.68 18.74 2.80
CA LEU A 77 -8.28 17.61 3.61
C LEU A 77 -7.65 18.09 4.91
N ASP A 78 -7.78 17.27 5.98
CA ASP A 78 -7.08 17.56 7.21
C ASP A 78 -5.58 17.24 7.05
N GLU A 79 -4.78 17.62 8.04
CA GLU A 79 -3.34 17.46 7.99
C GLU A 79 -2.92 16.00 7.84
N LYS A 80 -3.59 15.11 8.54
CA LYS A 80 -3.31 13.67 8.48
C LYS A 80 -3.60 13.10 7.09
N GLN A 81 -4.74 13.48 6.52
CA GLN A 81 -5.15 13.04 5.19
C GLN A 81 -4.21 13.59 4.12
N GLN A 82 -3.80 14.84 4.22
CA GLN A 82 -2.82 15.44 3.31
C GLN A 82 -1.50 14.67 3.35
N ARG A 83 -1.05 14.30 4.53
CA ARG A 83 0.18 13.53 4.69
C ARG A 83 0.06 12.14 4.07
N MET A 84 -1.06 11.45 4.27
CA MET A 84 -1.31 10.14 3.66
C MET A 84 -1.23 10.22 2.15
N VAL A 85 -1.91 11.20 1.55
CA VAL A 85 -1.91 11.39 0.10
C VAL A 85 -0.50 11.69 -0.40
N PHE A 86 0.22 12.57 0.26
CA PHE A 86 1.58 12.93 -0.10
C PHE A 86 2.50 11.71 -0.10
N LEU A 87 2.43 10.90 0.96
CA LEU A 87 3.30 9.74 1.09
C LEU A 87 2.98 8.67 0.05
N LEU A 88 1.70 8.46 -0.26
CA LEU A 88 1.30 7.49 -1.28
C LEU A 88 1.73 7.94 -2.68
N ILE A 89 1.58 9.20 -3.00
CA ILE A 89 2.02 9.75 -4.28
C ILE A 89 3.55 9.62 -4.41
N LYS A 90 4.26 9.94 -3.34
CA LYS A 90 5.72 9.82 -3.32
C LYS A 90 6.15 8.37 -3.54
N ASP A 91 5.49 7.42 -2.89
CA ASP A 91 5.81 6.01 -3.03
C ASP A 91 5.61 5.53 -4.47
N ILE A 92 4.51 5.94 -5.11
CA ILE A 92 4.24 5.60 -6.51
C ILE A 92 5.31 6.19 -7.41
N ARG A 93 5.68 7.44 -7.19
CA ARG A 93 6.69 8.14 -7.98
C ARG A 93 8.05 7.46 -7.86
N ASP A 94 8.43 7.10 -6.64
CA ASP A 94 9.70 6.43 -6.38
C ASP A 94 9.74 5.05 -7.04
N ARG A 95 8.65 4.29 -7.00
CA ARG A 95 8.55 2.98 -7.65
C ARG A 95 8.64 3.08 -9.16
N LYS A 96 8.04 4.11 -9.76
CA LYS A 96 8.06 4.30 -11.22
C LYS A 96 9.41 4.79 -11.73
N SER A 97 10.20 5.46 -10.89
CA SER A 97 11.51 5.97 -11.29
C SER A 97 12.62 4.93 -11.20
N VAL A 98 12.37 3.80 -10.56
CA VAL A 98 13.33 2.69 -10.43
C VAL A 98 13.07 1.71 -11.57
N VAL A 99 13.63 1.98 -12.72
CA VAL A 99 13.49 1.10 -13.90
C VAL A 99 14.85 0.55 -14.28
#